data_759ae55d8b5e70e85e268b9994729ace
#
_entry.id   759ae55d8b5e70e85e268b9994729ace
#
_cell.length_a   1.000
_cell.length_b   1.000
_cell.length_c   1.000
_cell.angle_alpha   90.00
_cell.angle_beta   90.00
_cell.angle_gamma   90.00
#
_symmetry.space_group_name_H-M   'P 1'
#
loop_
_entity.id
_entity.type
_entity.pdbx_description
1 polymer ?
#
loop_
_entity_poly.entity_id
_entity_poly.type
_entity_poly.pdbx_seq_one_letter_code
_entity_poly.pdbx_strand_id
1 'polypeptide(L)'
;MVAIRWGGLAARASYFMSIRPGSRSDGPPYAENTLRAAAALQGWYDQPSGLWSTTGWWNGANCLTVLVDWALHAGSTAEVDVAGIIANTFNNAQRTSMIAQKMLSATGLITSTYTFQPAGKRGFDDFLNDYYDDEGWWALALIRAWDVTRDASYLAMAEHIFSDMQRGTDSTCGGGIWWSKERAYKNAIANELYLSVAASLANRVPGSKERYTQIAKDEWAWFKRSGMINENNLINDGLRINEDGACVNNGLQTWSYNQGVVLGGLVELSKATGDPSYLGEATAIANAAIARLSDGNGIIHEIDECEPNCGNDGSQFKGIFVRNLGYLQSVAPQAAFKTAIVKNADTIWAKNRNGNNQLGIAWTGPPDLGNGPTASTHSSAMDVLVAALAVTS
;
A
#
# COMPACT_ATOMS: atom_id res chain seq x y z
N MET A 1 5.92 -55.76 28.95
CA MET A 1 7.02 -55.53 28.00
C MET A 1 6.43 -55.57 26.59
N VAL A 2 6.16 -54.45 26.01
CA VAL A 2 5.75 -54.33 24.60
C VAL A 2 6.64 -53.25 24.00
N ALA A 3 7.46 -53.65 23.05
CA ALA A 3 8.41 -52.79 22.34
C ALA A 3 7.67 -52.05 21.20
N ILE A 4 7.75 -50.72 21.18
CA ILE A 4 7.31 -49.91 20.06
C ILE A 4 8.51 -49.60 19.18
N ARG A 5 8.49 -50.12 17.95
CA ARG A 5 9.44 -49.80 16.89
C ARG A 5 9.09 -48.48 16.24
N TRP A 6 10.06 -47.60 16.17
CA TRP A 6 10.03 -46.42 15.29
C TRP A 6 10.53 -46.82 13.90
N GLY A 7 9.76 -46.55 12.90
CA GLY A 7 10.08 -46.76 11.50
C GLY A 7 10.06 -45.50 10.69
N GLY A 8 11.14 -45.25 9.97
CA GLY A 8 11.14 -44.65 8.64
C GLY A 8 11.22 -43.13 8.54
N LEU A 9 12.43 -42.57 8.55
CA LEU A 9 12.73 -41.30 7.90
C LEU A 9 12.60 -41.46 6.37
N ALA A 10 11.67 -40.76 5.76
CA ALA A 10 11.64 -40.56 4.30
C ALA A 10 12.61 -39.44 3.93
N ALA A 11 13.68 -39.77 3.21
CA ALA A 11 14.61 -38.83 2.63
C ALA A 11 13.90 -37.99 1.56
N ARG A 12 13.83 -36.67 1.74
CA ARG A 12 13.49 -35.73 0.68
C ARG A 12 14.72 -35.50 -0.19
N ALA A 13 14.63 -35.93 -1.43
CA ALA A 13 15.65 -35.68 -2.45
C ALA A 13 15.68 -34.17 -2.76
N SER A 14 16.79 -33.52 -2.45
CA SER A 14 17.08 -32.14 -2.86
C SER A 14 17.46 -32.16 -4.35
N TYR A 15 16.57 -31.62 -5.18
CA TYR A 15 16.91 -31.32 -6.58
C TYR A 15 17.73 -30.01 -6.58
N PHE A 16 19.03 -30.12 -6.67
CA PHE A 16 19.90 -29.02 -7.06
C PHE A 16 19.76 -28.80 -8.56
N MET A 17 18.99 -27.81 -8.97
CA MET A 17 19.11 -27.25 -10.32
C MET A 17 20.37 -26.38 -10.36
N SER A 18 21.41 -26.86 -11.02
CA SER A 18 22.57 -26.04 -11.37
C SER A 18 22.15 -25.00 -12.41
N ILE A 19 22.09 -23.74 -12.02
CA ILE A 19 21.88 -22.62 -12.92
C ILE A 19 23.13 -22.48 -13.80
N ARG A 20 23.02 -22.84 -15.07
CA ARG A 20 24.04 -22.56 -16.07
C ARG A 20 24.04 -21.04 -16.36
N PRO A 21 25.20 -20.36 -16.36
CA PRO A 21 25.25 -18.99 -16.86
C PRO A 21 25.07 -19.03 -18.38
N GLY A 22 23.95 -18.45 -18.87
CA GLY A 22 23.82 -18.23 -20.31
C GLY A 22 22.53 -18.64 -21.01
N SER A 23 21.38 -18.79 -20.34
CA SER A 23 20.08 -18.75 -21.03
C SER A 23 19.36 -17.46 -20.67
N ARG A 24 19.28 -16.51 -21.62
CA ARG A 24 18.26 -15.46 -21.57
C ARG A 24 16.93 -16.19 -21.55
N SER A 25 16.16 -16.03 -20.47
CA SER A 25 14.76 -16.42 -20.45
C SER A 25 14.03 -15.54 -21.45
N ASP A 26 13.29 -16.12 -22.40
CA ASP A 26 12.45 -15.40 -23.37
C ASP A 26 11.22 -14.72 -22.72
N GLY A 27 11.17 -14.62 -21.39
CA GLY A 27 10.14 -13.95 -20.62
C GLY A 27 10.47 -12.49 -20.30
N PRO A 28 9.46 -11.67 -19.94
CA PRO A 28 9.72 -10.30 -19.50
C PRO A 28 10.70 -10.29 -18.31
N PRO A 29 11.63 -9.33 -18.23
CA PRO A 29 12.73 -9.31 -17.23
C PRO A 29 12.25 -9.00 -15.79
N TYR A 30 10.93 -8.91 -15.55
CA TYR A 30 10.38 -8.46 -14.29
C TYR A 30 10.62 -9.42 -13.12
N ALA A 31 10.70 -10.73 -13.36
CA ALA A 31 11.00 -11.68 -12.28
C ALA A 31 12.37 -11.43 -11.65
N GLU A 32 13.41 -11.24 -12.48
CA GLU A 32 14.75 -10.92 -12.00
C GLU A 32 14.83 -9.50 -11.42
N ASN A 33 14.19 -8.52 -12.07
CA ASN A 33 14.20 -7.13 -11.64
C ASN A 33 13.54 -6.97 -10.27
N THR A 34 12.40 -7.61 -10.04
CA THR A 34 11.69 -7.56 -8.75
C THR A 34 12.46 -8.28 -7.66
N LEU A 35 13.12 -9.41 -7.95
CA LEU A 35 14.00 -10.08 -6.99
C LEU A 35 15.14 -9.17 -6.54
N ARG A 36 15.83 -8.52 -7.48
CA ARG A 36 16.91 -7.58 -7.18
C ARG A 36 16.42 -6.38 -6.37
N ALA A 37 15.24 -5.85 -6.71
CA ALA A 37 14.63 -4.76 -5.94
C ALA A 37 14.23 -5.22 -4.54
N ALA A 38 13.61 -6.40 -4.39
CA ALA A 38 13.25 -6.95 -3.08
C ALA A 38 14.48 -7.16 -2.18
N ALA A 39 15.58 -7.67 -2.73
CA ALA A 39 16.85 -7.81 -2.02
C ALA A 39 17.44 -6.44 -1.63
N ALA A 40 17.41 -5.45 -2.53
CA ALA A 40 17.91 -4.10 -2.25
C ALA A 40 17.10 -3.40 -1.14
N LEU A 41 15.77 -3.62 -1.05
CA LEU A 41 14.92 -3.09 0.01
C LEU A 41 15.37 -3.58 1.40
N GLN A 42 15.93 -4.79 1.51
CA GLN A 42 16.43 -5.32 2.78
C GLN A 42 17.66 -4.56 3.31
N GLY A 43 18.35 -3.78 2.48
CA GLY A 43 19.45 -2.93 2.92
C GLY A 43 19.04 -1.84 3.93
N TRP A 44 17.75 -1.51 3.99
CA TRP A 44 17.18 -0.58 4.98
C TRP A 44 16.43 -1.26 6.12
N TYR A 45 16.23 -2.58 6.07
CA TYR A 45 15.47 -3.28 7.10
C TYR A 45 16.24 -3.37 8.42
N ASP A 46 15.63 -2.85 9.49
CA ASP A 46 16.17 -2.90 10.85
C ASP A 46 15.49 -4.03 11.65
N GLN A 47 16.20 -5.11 11.85
CA GLN A 47 15.71 -6.31 12.55
C GLN A 47 15.17 -6.02 13.96
N PRO A 48 15.83 -5.19 14.80
CA PRO A 48 15.33 -4.88 16.13
C PRO A 48 13.99 -4.17 16.17
N SER A 49 13.74 -3.23 15.26
CA SER A 49 12.48 -2.50 15.21
C SER A 49 11.41 -3.17 14.35
N GLY A 50 11.82 -4.05 13.43
CA GLY A 50 10.94 -4.64 12.43
C GLY A 50 10.46 -3.63 11.38
N LEU A 51 11.16 -2.50 11.21
CA LEU A 51 10.83 -1.41 10.29
C LEU A 51 11.98 -1.19 9.30
N TRP A 52 11.76 -0.34 8.31
CA TRP A 52 12.77 0.11 7.36
C TRP A 52 13.28 1.49 7.77
N SER A 53 14.60 1.63 7.87
CA SER A 53 15.23 2.95 8.05
C SER A 53 14.95 3.84 6.83
N THR A 54 15.09 5.15 6.98
CA THR A 54 14.82 6.16 5.94
C THR A 54 13.36 6.24 5.49
N THR A 55 12.43 5.73 6.29
CA THR A 55 10.99 5.85 6.05
C THR A 55 10.23 6.02 7.37
N GLY A 56 8.97 6.46 7.28
CA GLY A 56 8.08 6.61 8.44
C GLY A 56 7.43 5.30 8.87
N TRP A 57 6.65 5.35 9.94
CA TRP A 57 6.02 4.17 10.52
C TRP A 57 4.94 3.57 9.60
N TRP A 58 3.99 4.39 9.11
CA TRP A 58 2.98 3.93 8.16
C TRP A 58 3.60 3.54 6.80
N ASN A 59 4.68 4.21 6.42
CA ASN A 59 5.45 3.89 5.22
C ASN A 59 6.07 2.48 5.31
N GLY A 60 6.43 2.04 6.53
CA GLY A 60 6.88 0.67 6.79
C GLY A 60 5.82 -0.38 6.44
N ALA A 61 4.53 -0.09 6.68
CA ALA A 61 3.44 -0.96 6.25
C ALA A 61 3.41 -1.12 4.72
N ASN A 62 3.70 -0.07 3.96
CA ASN A 62 3.79 -0.12 2.50
C ASN A 62 5.04 -0.88 2.02
N CYS A 63 6.18 -0.77 2.72
CA CYS A 63 7.35 -1.61 2.47
C CYS A 63 7.03 -3.10 2.67
N LEU A 64 6.27 -3.43 3.72
CA LEU A 64 5.80 -4.80 3.96
C LEU A 64 4.84 -5.26 2.86
N THR A 65 3.87 -4.41 2.49
CA THR A 65 2.87 -4.74 1.47
C THR A 65 3.52 -5.08 0.12
N VAL A 66 4.47 -4.30 -0.35
CA VAL A 66 5.13 -4.57 -1.64
C VAL A 66 5.94 -5.86 -1.63
N LEU A 67 6.56 -6.22 -0.50
CA LEU A 67 7.24 -7.52 -0.34
C LEU A 67 6.27 -8.70 -0.34
N VAL A 68 5.13 -8.54 0.32
CA VAL A 68 4.09 -9.56 0.35
C VAL A 68 3.47 -9.75 -1.03
N ASP A 69 3.17 -8.66 -1.75
CA ASP A 69 2.66 -8.73 -3.11
C ASP A 69 3.67 -9.36 -4.07
N TRP A 70 4.95 -9.03 -3.91
CA TRP A 70 6.01 -9.68 -4.66
C TRP A 70 6.04 -11.20 -4.40
N ALA A 71 5.95 -11.63 -3.14
CA ALA A 71 5.94 -13.05 -2.79
C ALA A 71 4.74 -13.81 -3.37
N LEU A 72 3.58 -13.17 -3.52
CA LEU A 72 2.39 -13.75 -4.15
C LEU A 72 2.60 -14.07 -5.63
N HIS A 73 3.44 -13.28 -6.33
CA HIS A 73 3.67 -13.42 -7.76
C HIS A 73 4.98 -14.14 -8.11
N ALA A 74 6.03 -13.94 -7.32
CA ALA A 74 7.35 -14.50 -7.58
C ALA A 74 7.61 -15.83 -6.83
N GLY A 75 6.78 -16.13 -5.83
CA GLY A 75 7.02 -17.24 -4.90
C GLY A 75 8.14 -16.95 -3.90
N SER A 76 8.34 -17.86 -2.94
CA SER A 76 9.41 -17.75 -1.95
C SER A 76 10.78 -18.00 -2.60
N THR A 77 11.75 -17.13 -2.35
CA THR A 77 13.15 -17.31 -2.75
C THR A 77 14.03 -17.41 -1.51
N ALA A 78 15.19 -18.07 -1.65
CA ALA A 78 16.17 -18.15 -0.56
C ALA A 78 16.87 -16.81 -0.27
N GLU A 79 16.76 -15.83 -1.18
CA GLU A 79 17.44 -14.53 -1.05
C GLU A 79 16.69 -13.55 -0.15
N VAL A 80 15.34 -13.64 -0.10
CA VAL A 80 14.50 -12.77 0.74
C VAL A 80 13.50 -13.63 1.50
N ASP A 81 13.69 -13.75 2.81
CA ASP A 81 12.77 -14.46 3.72
C ASP A 81 11.56 -13.58 4.07
N VAL A 82 10.60 -13.52 3.15
CA VAL A 82 9.40 -12.70 3.35
C VAL A 82 8.60 -13.16 4.58
N ALA A 83 8.50 -14.45 4.83
CA ALA A 83 7.77 -14.97 5.99
C ALA A 83 8.43 -14.56 7.31
N GLY A 84 9.77 -14.63 7.40
CA GLY A 84 10.52 -14.15 8.55
C GLY A 84 10.41 -12.63 8.74
N ILE A 85 10.43 -11.85 7.65
CA ILE A 85 10.23 -10.40 7.69
C ILE A 85 8.81 -10.07 8.20
N ILE A 86 7.76 -10.72 7.68
CA ILE A 86 6.39 -10.54 8.15
C ILE A 86 6.30 -10.79 9.66
N ALA A 87 6.81 -11.93 10.14
CA ALA A 87 6.75 -12.32 11.55
C ALA A 87 7.53 -11.33 12.44
N ASN A 88 8.72 -10.92 12.00
CA ASN A 88 9.54 -9.98 12.76
C ASN A 88 8.92 -8.58 12.81
N THR A 89 8.40 -8.08 11.67
CA THR A 89 7.70 -6.79 11.59
C THR A 89 6.44 -6.80 12.46
N PHE A 90 5.64 -7.85 12.40
CA PHE A 90 4.45 -7.99 13.25
C PHE A 90 4.78 -7.92 14.74
N ASN A 91 5.86 -8.58 15.16
CA ASN A 91 6.25 -8.61 16.57
C ASN A 91 6.88 -7.31 17.08
N ASN A 92 7.58 -6.56 16.24
CA ASN A 92 8.44 -5.47 16.67
C ASN A 92 7.95 -4.08 16.26
N ALA A 93 7.33 -3.91 15.08
CA ALA A 93 6.90 -2.59 14.60
C ALA A 93 5.88 -1.91 15.52
N GLN A 94 5.01 -2.69 16.17
CA GLN A 94 4.05 -2.19 17.16
C GLN A 94 4.67 -1.85 18.52
N ARG A 95 5.89 -2.32 18.80
CA ARG A 95 6.60 -2.10 20.08
C ARG A 95 7.65 -1.00 19.99
N THR A 96 7.93 -0.52 18.80
CA THR A 96 8.91 0.54 18.60
C THR A 96 8.33 1.84 19.15
N SER A 97 8.99 2.36 20.20
CA SER A 97 8.55 3.58 20.87
C SER A 97 8.81 4.81 20.01
N MET A 98 7.74 5.43 19.52
CA MET A 98 7.83 6.67 18.74
C MET A 98 6.60 7.55 18.94
N ILE A 99 6.72 8.83 18.64
CA ILE A 99 5.61 9.76 18.52
C ILE A 99 5.47 10.13 17.04
N ALA A 100 4.27 10.05 16.51
CA ALA A 100 3.93 10.60 15.21
C ALA A 100 3.42 12.04 15.39
N GLN A 101 3.94 12.95 14.58
CA GLN A 101 3.37 14.29 14.42
C GLN A 101 3.16 14.52 12.92
N LYS A 102 1.96 14.86 12.55
CA LYS A 102 1.61 15.15 11.16
C LYS A 102 1.18 16.60 11.02
N MET A 103 1.69 17.27 10.00
CA MET A 103 1.31 18.64 9.65
C MET A 103 0.68 18.64 8.26
N LEU A 104 -0.48 19.26 8.15
CA LEU A 104 -1.13 19.53 6.89
C LEU A 104 -0.69 20.93 6.41
N SER A 105 -0.06 21.00 5.25
CA SER A 105 0.28 22.27 4.63
C SER A 105 -0.93 22.96 4.04
N ALA A 106 -0.82 24.25 3.68
CA ALA A 106 -1.88 24.97 2.99
C ALA A 106 -2.22 24.39 1.61
N THR A 107 -1.34 23.59 1.04
CA THR A 107 -1.53 22.89 -0.25
C THR A 107 -2.07 21.47 -0.10
N GLY A 108 -2.30 21.00 1.13
CA GLY A 108 -2.79 19.65 1.40
C GLY A 108 -1.68 18.59 1.50
N LEU A 109 -0.40 19.00 1.48
CA LEU A 109 0.70 18.05 1.73
C LEU A 109 0.74 17.71 3.22
N ILE A 110 0.62 16.43 3.52
CA ILE A 110 0.83 15.90 4.87
C ILE A 110 2.31 15.57 5.02
N THR A 111 2.91 16.10 6.08
CA THR A 111 4.30 15.77 6.46
C THR A 111 4.29 15.09 7.81
N SER A 112 4.71 13.83 7.84
CA SER A 112 4.85 13.05 9.08
C SER A 112 6.26 13.16 9.64
N THR A 113 6.35 13.42 10.93
CA THR A 113 7.60 13.38 11.68
C THR A 113 7.47 12.33 12.77
N TYR A 114 8.40 11.38 12.80
CA TYR A 114 8.44 10.35 13.82
C TYR A 114 9.62 10.58 14.75
N THR A 115 9.35 10.70 16.05
CA THR A 115 10.37 10.86 17.08
C THR A 115 10.44 9.60 17.93
N PHE A 116 11.59 8.94 17.92
CA PHE A 116 11.84 7.78 18.77
C PHE A 116 11.81 8.20 20.24
N GLN A 117 11.11 7.43 21.07
CA GLN A 117 11.03 7.64 22.51
C GLN A 117 12.11 6.80 23.22
N PRO A 118 12.62 7.26 24.37
CA PRO A 118 13.50 6.45 25.21
C PRO A 118 12.83 5.13 25.62
N ALA A 119 13.63 4.08 25.78
CA ALA A 119 13.17 2.78 26.22
C ALA A 119 12.30 2.90 27.50
N GLY A 120 11.13 2.26 27.49
CA GLY A 120 10.19 2.26 28.62
C GLY A 120 8.91 3.09 28.42
N LYS A 121 8.81 3.87 27.35
CA LYS A 121 7.52 4.43 26.90
C LYS A 121 6.89 3.52 25.86
N ARG A 122 5.55 3.44 25.86
CA ARG A 122 4.81 2.60 24.90
C ARG A 122 5.02 3.10 23.49
N GLY A 123 5.19 2.16 22.53
CA GLY A 123 5.12 2.42 21.11
C GLY A 123 3.66 2.53 20.64
N PHE A 124 3.42 2.19 19.39
CA PHE A 124 2.07 2.08 18.85
C PHE A 124 1.56 0.66 19.07
N ASP A 125 1.31 0.32 20.35
CA ASP A 125 0.81 -1.00 20.76
C ASP A 125 -0.41 -1.39 19.91
N ASP A 126 -0.45 -2.65 19.48
CA ASP A 126 -1.51 -3.19 18.64
C ASP A 126 -1.68 -2.47 17.28
N PHE A 127 -0.63 -1.79 16.80
CA PHE A 127 -0.65 -0.94 15.59
C PHE A 127 -1.65 0.21 15.65
N LEU A 128 -1.94 0.74 16.84
CA LEU A 128 -2.84 1.87 17.05
C LEU A 128 -2.04 3.14 17.37
N ASN A 129 -2.39 4.26 16.73
CA ASN A 129 -1.83 5.57 17.01
C ASN A 129 -2.91 6.67 16.96
N ASP A 130 -2.52 7.93 16.82
CA ASP A 130 -3.47 9.04 16.80
C ASP A 130 -4.10 9.29 15.42
N TYR A 131 -3.69 8.55 14.38
CA TYR A 131 -4.09 8.76 12.98
C TYR A 131 -4.71 7.50 12.37
N TYR A 132 -5.96 7.58 11.95
CA TYR A 132 -6.69 6.44 11.40
C TYR A 132 -6.18 5.98 10.02
N ASP A 133 -5.55 6.85 9.25
CA ASP A 133 -4.88 6.46 8.01
C ASP A 133 -3.65 5.58 8.29
N ASP A 134 -2.83 5.91 9.29
CA ASP A 134 -1.69 5.08 9.70
C ASP A 134 -2.13 3.66 10.08
N GLU A 135 -3.20 3.57 10.88
CA GLU A 135 -3.81 2.31 11.29
C GLU A 135 -4.32 1.52 10.07
N GLY A 136 -5.01 2.19 9.15
CA GLY A 136 -5.54 1.58 7.93
C GLY A 136 -4.45 0.96 7.04
N TRP A 137 -3.28 1.60 6.93
CA TRP A 137 -2.14 1.06 6.20
C TRP A 137 -1.64 -0.25 6.81
N TRP A 138 -1.51 -0.31 8.14
CA TRP A 138 -1.11 -1.54 8.83
C TRP A 138 -2.16 -2.64 8.72
N ALA A 139 -3.46 -2.30 8.83
CA ALA A 139 -4.54 -3.27 8.64
C ALA A 139 -4.46 -3.92 7.24
N LEU A 140 -4.27 -3.13 6.17
CA LEU A 140 -4.12 -3.68 4.81
C LEU A 140 -2.85 -4.54 4.66
N ALA A 141 -1.72 -4.10 5.22
CA ALA A 141 -0.48 -4.88 5.18
C ALA A 141 -0.65 -6.24 5.87
N LEU A 142 -1.33 -6.28 7.02
CA LEU A 142 -1.59 -7.52 7.77
C LEU A 142 -2.60 -8.42 7.06
N ILE A 143 -3.62 -7.86 6.41
CA ILE A 143 -4.53 -8.64 5.55
C ILE A 143 -3.74 -9.30 4.41
N ARG A 144 -2.83 -8.58 3.76
CA ARG A 144 -1.97 -9.15 2.71
C ARG A 144 -0.99 -10.19 3.28
N ALA A 145 -0.44 -9.98 4.48
CA ALA A 145 0.38 -10.98 5.17
C ALA A 145 -0.40 -12.28 5.43
N TRP A 146 -1.67 -12.19 5.82
CA TRP A 146 -2.57 -13.35 5.94
C TRP A 146 -2.80 -14.02 4.58
N ASP A 147 -2.93 -13.27 3.49
CA ASP A 147 -3.13 -13.84 2.15
C ASP A 147 -1.97 -14.78 1.75
N VAL A 148 -0.75 -14.51 2.20
CA VAL A 148 0.44 -15.34 1.94
C VAL A 148 0.60 -16.47 2.95
N THR A 149 0.49 -16.15 4.24
CA THR A 149 0.91 -17.06 5.32
C THR A 149 -0.22 -17.94 5.86
N ARG A 150 -1.46 -17.47 5.76
CA ARG A 150 -2.66 -18.04 6.41
C ARG A 150 -2.58 -18.06 7.94
N ASP A 151 -1.67 -17.30 8.54
CA ASP A 151 -1.62 -17.14 9.99
C ASP A 151 -2.76 -16.23 10.45
N ALA A 152 -3.65 -16.80 11.27
CA ALA A 152 -4.86 -16.14 11.74
C ALA A 152 -4.57 -14.90 12.61
N SER A 153 -3.39 -14.79 13.20
CA SER A 153 -3.02 -13.65 14.05
C SER A 153 -2.99 -12.33 13.27
N TYR A 154 -2.57 -12.36 12.01
CA TYR A 154 -2.53 -11.17 11.16
C TYR A 154 -3.93 -10.66 10.81
N LEU A 155 -4.85 -11.58 10.49
CA LEU A 155 -6.23 -11.20 10.19
C LEU A 155 -6.95 -10.72 11.45
N ALA A 156 -6.72 -11.36 12.60
CA ALA A 156 -7.28 -10.94 13.88
C ALA A 156 -6.79 -9.54 14.29
N MET A 157 -5.51 -9.23 14.07
CA MET A 157 -4.97 -7.90 14.32
C MET A 157 -5.58 -6.85 13.37
N ALA A 158 -5.78 -7.19 12.09
CA ALA A 158 -6.45 -6.29 11.15
C ALA A 158 -7.91 -6.01 11.57
N GLU A 159 -8.64 -6.98 12.09
CA GLU A 159 -9.98 -6.77 12.67
C GLU A 159 -9.93 -5.89 13.93
N HIS A 160 -8.91 -6.07 14.78
CA HIS A 160 -8.70 -5.24 15.96
C HIS A 160 -8.45 -3.77 15.57
N ILE A 161 -7.54 -3.52 14.63
CA ILE A 161 -7.29 -2.18 14.09
C ILE A 161 -8.56 -1.58 13.50
N PHE A 162 -9.29 -2.34 12.69
CA PHE A 162 -10.52 -1.85 12.08
C PHE A 162 -11.59 -1.51 13.12
N SER A 163 -11.63 -2.22 14.25
CA SER A 163 -12.54 -1.89 15.35
C SER A 163 -12.20 -0.55 16.00
N ASP A 164 -10.94 -0.14 16.01
CA ASP A 164 -10.54 1.21 16.46
C ASP A 164 -10.90 2.26 15.41
N MET A 165 -10.62 2.00 14.13
CA MET A 165 -11.01 2.88 13.02
C MET A 165 -12.53 3.18 13.03
N GLN A 166 -13.38 2.20 13.35
CA GLN A 166 -14.83 2.41 13.46
C GLN A 166 -15.21 3.46 14.53
N ARG A 167 -14.40 3.66 15.56
CA ARG A 167 -14.63 4.71 16.57
C ARG A 167 -14.37 6.11 16.03
N GLY A 168 -13.65 6.22 14.93
CA GLY A 168 -13.39 7.47 14.23
C GLY A 168 -14.54 7.96 13.36
N THR A 169 -15.63 7.21 13.23
CA THR A 169 -16.80 7.62 12.45
C THR A 169 -17.81 8.38 13.31
N ASP A 170 -18.48 9.37 12.73
CA ASP A 170 -19.61 10.06 13.33
C ASP A 170 -20.51 10.71 12.24
N SER A 171 -21.54 11.45 12.66
CA SER A 171 -22.49 12.09 11.75
C SER A 171 -22.00 13.42 11.14
N THR A 172 -20.84 13.91 11.51
CA THR A 172 -20.27 15.14 10.91
C THR A 172 -20.05 14.90 9.42
N CYS A 173 -20.37 15.86 8.59
CA CYS A 173 -20.39 15.72 7.13
C CYS A 173 -21.35 14.62 6.60
N GLY A 174 -22.31 14.19 7.41
CA GLY A 174 -23.23 13.10 7.05
C GLY A 174 -22.60 11.69 7.07
N GLY A 175 -21.44 11.51 7.70
CA GLY A 175 -20.73 10.23 7.82
C GLY A 175 -19.22 10.34 7.60
N GLY A 176 -18.59 9.19 7.33
CA GLY A 176 -17.16 9.06 7.09
C GLY A 176 -16.31 9.06 8.36
N ILE A 177 -15.05 8.66 8.20
CA ILE A 177 -14.08 8.62 9.30
C ILE A 177 -13.25 9.91 9.35
N TRP A 178 -12.88 10.33 10.55
CA TRP A 178 -11.89 11.39 10.76
C TRP A 178 -10.48 10.95 10.36
N TRP A 179 -9.64 11.90 9.97
CA TRP A 179 -8.23 11.64 9.75
C TRP A 179 -7.50 11.20 11.03
N SER A 180 -7.79 11.89 12.13
CA SER A 180 -7.14 11.64 13.42
C SER A 180 -8.14 11.60 14.56
N LYS A 181 -7.68 11.13 15.73
CA LYS A 181 -8.45 11.07 16.98
C LYS A 181 -8.79 12.45 17.54
N GLU A 182 -8.13 13.51 17.06
CA GLU A 182 -8.48 14.92 17.36
C GLU A 182 -9.79 15.38 16.68
N ARG A 183 -10.26 14.66 15.65
CA ARG A 183 -11.51 14.95 14.92
C ARG A 183 -11.59 16.35 14.34
N ALA A 184 -10.49 16.81 13.75
CA ALA A 184 -10.40 18.14 13.14
C ALA A 184 -10.55 18.14 11.61
N TYR A 185 -10.30 17.00 10.95
CA TYR A 185 -10.25 16.90 9.48
C TYR A 185 -10.78 15.56 8.99
N LYS A 186 -11.64 15.58 7.97
CA LYS A 186 -12.09 14.41 7.20
C LYS A 186 -11.44 14.47 5.83
N ASN A 187 -10.52 13.54 5.56
CA ASN A 187 -9.76 13.48 4.32
C ASN A 187 -10.07 12.23 3.49
N ALA A 188 -9.63 12.23 2.26
CA ALA A 188 -9.87 11.13 1.33
C ALA A 188 -9.19 9.86 1.82
N ILE A 189 -7.88 9.93 2.15
CA ILE A 189 -7.09 8.73 2.42
C ILE A 189 -7.61 7.90 3.61
N ALA A 190 -8.01 8.53 4.73
CA ALA A 190 -8.55 7.79 5.87
C ALA A 190 -9.86 7.07 5.51
N ASN A 191 -10.72 7.72 4.72
CA ASN A 191 -11.99 7.17 4.27
C ASN A 191 -11.80 6.06 3.22
N GLU A 192 -10.85 6.22 2.31
CA GLU A 192 -10.49 5.19 1.32
C GLU A 192 -9.88 3.94 1.98
N LEU A 193 -9.05 4.13 3.01
CA LEU A 193 -8.51 3.03 3.80
C LEU A 193 -9.60 2.34 4.61
N TYR A 194 -10.52 3.09 5.20
CA TYR A 194 -11.66 2.53 5.92
C TYR A 194 -12.53 1.66 5.00
N LEU A 195 -12.87 2.15 3.80
CA LEU A 195 -13.53 1.38 2.74
C LEU A 195 -12.73 0.12 2.39
N SER A 196 -11.42 0.27 2.12
CA SER A 196 -10.58 -0.81 1.61
C SER A 196 -10.38 -1.91 2.64
N VAL A 197 -10.20 -1.55 3.92
CA VAL A 197 -10.07 -2.52 5.01
C VAL A 197 -11.39 -3.26 5.21
N ALA A 198 -12.53 -2.55 5.28
CA ALA A 198 -13.85 -3.18 5.41
C ALA A 198 -14.13 -4.17 4.27
N ALA A 199 -13.93 -3.75 3.02
CA ALA A 199 -14.14 -4.60 1.85
C ALA A 199 -13.20 -5.82 1.84
N SER A 200 -11.95 -5.64 2.26
CA SER A 200 -10.97 -6.72 2.36
C SER A 200 -11.31 -7.74 3.44
N LEU A 201 -11.77 -7.28 4.62
CA LEU A 201 -12.24 -8.15 5.69
C LEU A 201 -13.50 -8.92 5.30
N ALA A 202 -14.42 -8.32 4.53
CA ALA A 202 -15.60 -8.99 4.01
C ALA A 202 -15.26 -10.25 3.20
N ASN A 203 -14.15 -10.24 2.49
CA ASN A 203 -13.71 -11.36 1.65
C ASN A 203 -12.89 -12.41 2.42
N ARG A 204 -12.48 -12.15 3.68
CA ARG A 204 -11.50 -12.99 4.39
C ARG A 204 -11.94 -13.48 5.76
N VAL A 205 -12.84 -12.75 6.44
CA VAL A 205 -13.28 -13.12 7.78
C VAL A 205 -14.51 -14.05 7.72
N PRO A 206 -14.39 -15.32 8.11
CA PRO A 206 -15.51 -16.24 8.09
C PRO A 206 -16.69 -15.76 8.97
N GLY A 207 -17.89 -15.81 8.42
CA GLY A 207 -19.11 -15.45 9.16
C GLY A 207 -19.37 -13.95 9.35
N SER A 208 -18.47 -13.07 8.86
CA SER A 208 -18.60 -11.61 8.99
C SER A 208 -18.76 -10.88 7.66
N LYS A 209 -18.95 -11.63 6.57
CA LYS A 209 -19.02 -11.08 5.20
C LYS A 209 -20.09 -10.00 5.08
N GLU A 210 -21.31 -10.27 5.49
CA GLU A 210 -22.45 -9.35 5.37
C GLU A 210 -22.18 -8.05 6.14
N ARG A 211 -21.67 -8.16 7.37
CA ARG A 211 -21.36 -7.01 8.22
C ARG A 211 -20.35 -6.08 7.55
N TYR A 212 -19.20 -6.62 7.14
CA TYR A 212 -18.14 -5.81 6.54
C TYR A 212 -18.50 -5.29 5.15
N THR A 213 -19.25 -6.08 4.37
CA THR A 213 -19.79 -5.64 3.07
C THR A 213 -20.72 -4.45 3.26
N GLN A 214 -21.60 -4.47 4.27
CA GLN A 214 -22.51 -3.34 4.50
C GLN A 214 -21.74 -2.08 4.91
N ILE A 215 -20.75 -2.20 5.79
CA ILE A 215 -19.88 -1.06 6.17
C ILE A 215 -19.19 -0.47 4.94
N ALA A 216 -18.60 -1.30 4.08
CA ALA A 216 -17.90 -0.83 2.88
C ALA A 216 -18.88 -0.17 1.88
N LYS A 217 -20.09 -0.70 1.72
CA LYS A 217 -21.14 -0.09 0.89
C LYS A 217 -21.58 1.28 1.41
N ASP A 218 -21.79 1.39 2.71
CA ASP A 218 -22.22 2.63 3.34
C ASP A 218 -21.14 3.71 3.23
N GLU A 219 -19.88 3.32 3.45
CA GLU A 219 -18.73 4.21 3.28
C GLU A 219 -18.58 4.68 1.83
N TRP A 220 -18.63 3.77 0.85
CA TRP A 220 -18.55 4.16 -0.56
C TRP A 220 -19.72 5.06 -0.98
N ALA A 221 -20.93 4.75 -0.51
CA ALA A 221 -22.08 5.59 -0.78
C ALA A 221 -21.95 7.00 -0.18
N TRP A 222 -21.37 7.11 1.03
CA TRP A 222 -21.06 8.39 1.65
C TRP A 222 -19.94 9.11 0.88
N PHE A 223 -18.84 8.41 0.55
CA PHE A 223 -17.68 8.99 -0.14
C PHE A 223 -18.09 9.66 -1.46
N LYS A 224 -18.95 9.00 -2.25
CA LYS A 224 -19.50 9.57 -3.48
C LYS A 224 -20.34 10.85 -3.23
N ARG A 225 -21.07 10.91 -2.12
CA ARG A 225 -21.88 12.08 -1.76
C ARG A 225 -21.10 13.21 -1.12
N SER A 226 -19.93 12.92 -0.58
CA SER A 226 -19.10 13.90 0.12
C SER A 226 -18.61 15.04 -0.78
N GLY A 227 -18.54 14.78 -2.08
CA GLY A 227 -18.02 15.71 -3.08
C GLY A 227 -16.49 15.67 -3.25
N MET A 228 -15.78 14.80 -2.52
CA MET A 228 -14.32 14.66 -2.69
C MET A 228 -13.94 14.20 -4.09
N ILE A 229 -14.77 13.37 -4.75
CA ILE A 229 -14.62 13.10 -6.19
C ILE A 229 -15.12 14.32 -6.96
N ASN A 230 -14.23 15.00 -7.66
CA ASN A 230 -14.54 16.20 -8.42
C ASN A 230 -15.10 15.89 -9.82
N GLU A 231 -15.43 16.93 -10.56
CA GLU A 231 -16.02 16.86 -11.90
C GLU A 231 -15.13 16.16 -12.94
N ASN A 232 -13.83 16.07 -12.68
CA ASN A 232 -12.86 15.39 -13.53
C ASN A 232 -12.64 13.92 -13.14
N ASN A 233 -13.46 13.35 -12.26
CA ASN A 233 -13.28 12.03 -11.65
C ASN A 233 -11.94 11.87 -10.91
N LEU A 234 -11.40 12.96 -10.37
CA LEU A 234 -10.23 12.95 -9.51
C LEU A 234 -10.65 13.20 -8.05
N ILE A 235 -9.91 12.64 -7.12
CA ILE A 235 -10.21 12.75 -5.69
C ILE A 235 -9.31 13.82 -5.08
N ASN A 236 -9.92 14.88 -4.56
CA ASN A 236 -9.23 15.90 -3.79
C ASN A 236 -8.93 15.42 -2.38
N ASP A 237 -7.97 16.06 -1.72
CA ASP A 237 -7.41 15.63 -0.44
C ASP A 237 -8.45 15.44 0.68
N GLY A 238 -9.51 16.27 0.72
CA GLY A 238 -10.55 16.12 1.75
C GLY A 238 -11.63 17.19 1.75
N LEU A 239 -12.25 17.34 2.92
CA LEU A 239 -13.36 18.25 3.14
C LEU A 239 -12.94 19.44 3.99
N ARG A 240 -13.46 20.61 3.66
CA ARG A 240 -13.48 21.77 4.54
C ARG A 240 -14.82 21.81 5.26
N ILE A 241 -14.78 21.91 6.58
CA ILE A 241 -15.95 22.09 7.43
C ILE A 241 -16.10 23.60 7.68
N ASN A 242 -17.17 24.18 7.21
CA ASN A 242 -17.46 25.60 7.37
C ASN A 242 -18.00 25.89 8.78
N GLU A 243 -18.04 27.15 9.18
CA GLU A 243 -18.55 27.59 10.50
C GLU A 243 -20.02 27.20 10.75
N ASP A 244 -20.82 27.07 9.71
CA ASP A 244 -22.20 26.60 9.77
C ASP A 244 -22.34 25.06 9.84
N GLY A 245 -21.22 24.34 9.86
CA GLY A 245 -21.16 22.87 9.86
C GLY A 245 -21.32 22.23 8.47
N ALA A 246 -21.50 23.00 7.40
CA ALA A 246 -21.55 22.48 6.05
C ALA A 246 -20.17 21.97 5.61
N CYS A 247 -20.13 20.80 4.99
CA CYS A 247 -18.92 20.18 4.49
C CYS A 247 -18.86 20.29 2.97
N VAL A 248 -17.75 20.78 2.46
CA VAL A 248 -17.52 20.96 1.02
C VAL A 248 -16.14 20.41 0.64
N ASN A 249 -15.98 19.98 -0.59
CA ASN A 249 -14.66 19.64 -1.15
C ASN A 249 -13.70 20.82 -0.91
N ASN A 250 -12.53 20.55 -0.35
CA ASN A 250 -11.56 21.60 -0.02
C ASN A 250 -10.79 22.14 -1.24
N GLY A 251 -10.89 21.46 -2.40
CA GLY A 251 -10.19 21.83 -3.63
C GLY A 251 -8.67 21.65 -3.57
N LEU A 252 -8.14 21.00 -2.52
CA LEU A 252 -6.70 20.72 -2.41
C LEU A 252 -6.27 19.61 -3.37
N GLN A 253 -5.00 19.26 -3.36
CA GLN A 253 -4.34 18.40 -4.33
C GLN A 253 -5.02 17.05 -4.51
N THR A 254 -4.96 16.56 -5.74
CA THR A 254 -5.43 15.23 -6.12
C THR A 254 -4.24 14.25 -6.08
N TRP A 255 -3.68 14.04 -4.88
CA TRP A 255 -2.53 13.18 -4.67
C TRP A 255 -2.73 11.79 -5.30
N SER A 256 -1.66 11.23 -5.87
CA SER A 256 -1.75 9.96 -6.59
C SER A 256 -2.24 8.79 -5.73
N TYR A 257 -1.89 8.74 -4.43
CA TYR A 257 -2.33 7.66 -3.53
C TYR A 257 -3.85 7.67 -3.28
N ASN A 258 -4.49 8.84 -3.23
CA ASN A 258 -5.95 8.96 -3.15
C ASN A 258 -6.63 8.38 -4.40
N GLN A 259 -6.04 8.59 -5.59
CA GLN A 259 -6.54 7.97 -6.82
C GLN A 259 -6.32 6.44 -6.82
N GLY A 260 -5.39 5.95 -6.01
CA GLY A 260 -4.99 4.55 -5.94
C GLY A 260 -5.80 3.72 -4.95
N VAL A 261 -5.82 4.10 -3.67
CA VAL A 261 -6.40 3.27 -2.60
C VAL A 261 -7.85 2.93 -2.85
N VAL A 262 -8.62 3.89 -3.37
CA VAL A 262 -10.03 3.68 -3.74
C VAL A 262 -10.21 2.57 -4.77
N LEU A 263 -9.26 2.40 -5.72
CA LEU A 263 -9.34 1.33 -6.74
C LEU A 263 -9.29 -0.04 -6.07
N GLY A 264 -8.34 -0.25 -5.15
CA GLY A 264 -8.22 -1.48 -4.38
C GLY A 264 -9.46 -1.75 -3.53
N GLY A 265 -9.98 -0.73 -2.87
CA GLY A 265 -11.22 -0.81 -2.08
C GLY A 265 -12.42 -1.25 -2.93
N LEU A 266 -12.59 -0.67 -4.12
CA LEU A 266 -13.68 -1.01 -5.05
C LEU A 266 -13.51 -2.40 -5.68
N VAL A 267 -12.27 -2.84 -5.92
CA VAL A 267 -11.98 -4.22 -6.35
C VAL A 267 -12.44 -5.21 -5.26
N GLU A 268 -12.08 -4.97 -4.02
CA GLU A 268 -12.48 -5.85 -2.91
C GLU A 268 -14.00 -5.78 -2.65
N LEU A 269 -14.63 -4.60 -2.79
CA LEU A 269 -16.08 -4.45 -2.64
C LEU A 269 -16.84 -5.17 -3.76
N SER A 270 -16.36 -5.09 -5.01
CA SER A 270 -16.92 -5.86 -6.12
C SER A 270 -16.85 -7.37 -5.88
N LYS A 271 -15.72 -7.88 -5.35
CA LYS A 271 -15.60 -9.29 -4.96
C LYS A 271 -16.56 -9.68 -3.85
N ALA A 272 -16.73 -8.84 -2.83
CA ALA A 272 -17.60 -9.10 -1.69
C ALA A 272 -19.07 -9.15 -2.09
N THR A 273 -19.50 -8.26 -2.99
CA THR A 273 -20.90 -8.13 -3.42
C THR A 273 -21.26 -8.96 -4.65
N GLY A 274 -20.28 -9.25 -5.52
CA GLY A 274 -20.53 -9.78 -6.86
C GLY A 274 -21.03 -8.73 -7.85
N ASP A 275 -21.03 -7.44 -7.48
CA ASP A 275 -21.51 -6.34 -8.33
C ASP A 275 -20.35 -5.71 -9.13
N PRO A 276 -20.33 -5.85 -10.46
CA PRO A 276 -19.28 -5.30 -11.32
C PRO A 276 -19.37 -3.78 -11.50
N SER A 277 -20.44 -3.12 -11.07
CA SER A 277 -20.59 -1.65 -11.23
C SER A 277 -19.47 -0.89 -10.51
N TYR A 278 -18.99 -1.42 -9.36
CA TYR A 278 -17.85 -0.86 -8.64
C TYR A 278 -16.55 -0.85 -9.46
N LEU A 279 -16.36 -1.84 -10.33
CA LEU A 279 -15.20 -1.87 -11.23
C LEU A 279 -15.30 -0.80 -12.33
N GLY A 280 -16.52 -0.47 -12.78
CA GLY A 280 -16.77 0.64 -13.70
C GLY A 280 -16.41 1.98 -13.08
N GLU A 281 -16.82 2.21 -11.83
CA GLU A 281 -16.48 3.42 -11.06
C GLU A 281 -14.95 3.52 -10.84
N ALA A 282 -14.29 2.44 -10.44
CA ALA A 282 -12.84 2.37 -10.32
C ALA A 282 -12.13 2.67 -11.65
N THR A 283 -12.63 2.12 -12.76
CA THR A 283 -12.08 2.34 -14.10
C THR A 283 -12.14 3.81 -14.51
N ALA A 284 -13.22 4.51 -14.18
CA ALA A 284 -13.36 5.94 -14.48
C ALA A 284 -12.32 6.79 -13.73
N ILE A 285 -12.12 6.52 -12.43
CA ILE A 285 -11.11 7.18 -11.60
C ILE A 285 -9.70 6.86 -12.12
N ALA A 286 -9.41 5.58 -12.40
CA ALA A 286 -8.09 5.17 -12.89
C ALA A 286 -7.71 5.83 -14.21
N ASN A 287 -8.66 5.94 -15.16
CA ASN A 287 -8.41 6.63 -16.43
C ASN A 287 -8.15 8.13 -16.24
N ALA A 288 -8.92 8.79 -15.38
CA ALA A 288 -8.72 10.20 -15.04
C ALA A 288 -7.34 10.42 -14.38
N ALA A 289 -6.97 9.54 -13.44
CA ALA A 289 -5.68 9.61 -12.75
C ALA A 289 -4.50 9.40 -13.70
N ILE A 290 -4.54 8.39 -14.59
CA ILE A 290 -3.49 8.18 -15.60
C ILE A 290 -3.35 9.41 -16.49
N ALA A 291 -4.46 9.97 -16.97
CA ALA A 291 -4.44 11.15 -17.82
C ALA A 291 -3.86 12.40 -17.10
N ARG A 292 -4.13 12.55 -15.80
CA ARG A 292 -3.68 13.69 -15.00
C ARG A 292 -2.23 13.59 -14.56
N LEU A 293 -1.77 12.40 -14.21
CA LEU A 293 -0.47 12.17 -13.58
C LEU A 293 0.63 11.86 -14.59
N SER A 294 0.30 11.45 -15.82
CA SER A 294 1.30 11.08 -16.82
C SER A 294 1.83 12.31 -17.57
N ASP A 295 3.15 12.34 -17.78
CA ASP A 295 3.79 13.28 -18.70
C ASP A 295 3.51 12.91 -20.18
N GLY A 296 4.03 13.72 -21.12
CA GLY A 296 3.91 13.49 -22.55
C GLY A 296 4.52 12.16 -23.03
N ASN A 297 5.34 11.52 -22.20
CA ASN A 297 5.92 10.20 -22.44
C ASN A 297 5.15 9.09 -21.70
N GLY A 298 4.07 9.39 -21.00
CA GLY A 298 3.28 8.43 -20.22
C GLY A 298 3.95 7.96 -18.93
N ILE A 299 4.90 8.70 -18.40
CA ILE A 299 5.52 8.42 -17.11
C ILE A 299 4.75 9.19 -16.03
N ILE A 300 4.41 8.47 -14.96
CA ILE A 300 3.62 8.99 -13.84
C ILE A 300 4.51 9.85 -12.94
N HIS A 301 4.07 11.05 -12.66
CA HIS A 301 4.64 12.00 -11.71
C HIS A 301 3.64 12.29 -10.60
N GLU A 302 4.16 12.73 -9.45
CA GLU A 302 3.29 13.22 -8.40
C GLU A 302 2.75 14.61 -8.78
N ILE A 303 1.58 14.92 -8.24
CA ILE A 303 0.93 16.23 -8.45
C ILE A 303 1.80 17.35 -7.86
N ASP A 304 1.60 18.59 -8.30
CA ASP A 304 2.27 19.79 -7.81
C ASP A 304 3.77 19.89 -8.14
N GLU A 305 4.27 19.07 -9.05
CA GLU A 305 5.69 19.07 -9.45
C GLU A 305 6.64 18.99 -8.24
N CYS A 306 6.20 18.27 -7.17
CA CYS A 306 6.96 18.19 -5.94
C CYS A 306 8.28 17.42 -6.08
N GLU A 307 8.41 16.60 -7.11
CA GLU A 307 9.65 15.82 -7.34
C GLU A 307 10.84 16.73 -7.65
N PRO A 308 12.00 16.51 -7.02
CA PRO A 308 12.34 15.37 -6.16
C PRO A 308 12.05 15.58 -4.65
N ASN A 309 11.33 16.60 -4.24
CA ASN A 309 11.18 17.02 -2.86
C ASN A 309 9.74 16.84 -2.33
N CYS A 310 9.11 15.71 -2.59
CA CYS A 310 7.74 15.41 -2.15
C CYS A 310 7.58 15.12 -0.64
N GLY A 311 8.62 15.38 0.16
CA GLY A 311 8.63 15.00 1.57
C GLY A 311 8.74 13.50 1.79
N ASN A 312 8.68 13.07 3.06
CA ASN A 312 8.79 11.64 3.39
C ASN A 312 7.57 10.87 2.90
N ASP A 313 6.35 11.41 3.13
CA ASP A 313 5.10 10.73 2.81
C ASP A 313 4.83 10.68 1.30
N GLY A 314 4.92 11.82 0.61
CA GLY A 314 4.69 11.91 -0.83
C GLY A 314 5.63 11.06 -1.68
N SER A 315 6.76 10.65 -1.13
CA SER A 315 7.73 9.79 -1.81
C SER A 315 7.19 8.37 -2.12
N GLN A 316 6.11 7.94 -1.44
CA GLN A 316 5.48 6.62 -1.67
C GLN A 316 4.20 6.68 -2.51
N PHE A 317 3.56 7.83 -2.66
CA PHE A 317 2.20 7.95 -3.18
C PHE A 317 2.02 7.31 -4.56
N LYS A 318 2.92 7.55 -5.50
CA LYS A 318 2.83 7.03 -6.88
C LYS A 318 2.83 5.49 -6.93
N GLY A 319 3.67 4.86 -6.11
CA GLY A 319 3.74 3.39 -6.03
C GLY A 319 2.42 2.81 -5.55
N ILE A 320 1.83 3.41 -4.52
CA ILE A 320 0.51 3.03 -4.00
C ILE A 320 -0.56 3.10 -5.09
N PHE A 321 -0.55 4.17 -5.91
CA PHE A 321 -1.45 4.27 -7.05
C PHE A 321 -1.27 3.10 -8.02
N VAL A 322 -0.04 2.84 -8.46
CA VAL A 322 0.22 1.81 -9.49
C VAL A 322 -0.02 0.40 -8.95
N ARG A 323 0.28 0.12 -7.69
CA ARG A 323 -0.08 -1.14 -7.02
C ARG A 323 -1.58 -1.42 -7.14
N ASN A 324 -2.41 -0.46 -6.76
CA ASN A 324 -3.86 -0.60 -6.81
C ASN A 324 -4.41 -0.61 -8.25
N LEU A 325 -3.75 0.09 -9.18
CA LEU A 325 -4.04 -0.03 -10.61
C LEU A 325 -3.76 -1.47 -11.11
N GLY A 326 -2.70 -2.11 -10.60
CA GLY A 326 -2.41 -3.53 -10.85
C GLY A 326 -3.51 -4.45 -10.33
N TYR A 327 -4.06 -4.18 -9.13
CA TYR A 327 -5.20 -4.96 -8.61
C TYR A 327 -6.44 -4.78 -9.48
N LEU A 328 -6.74 -3.56 -9.93
CA LEU A 328 -7.86 -3.31 -10.86
C LEU A 328 -7.62 -4.00 -12.20
N GLN A 329 -6.42 -3.93 -12.76
CA GLN A 329 -6.05 -4.57 -14.02
C GLN A 329 -6.27 -6.10 -13.97
N SER A 330 -6.08 -6.73 -12.81
CA SER A 330 -6.26 -8.19 -12.65
C SER A 330 -7.71 -8.65 -12.77
N VAL A 331 -8.69 -7.78 -12.52
CA VAL A 331 -10.13 -8.12 -12.50
C VAL A 331 -10.95 -7.37 -13.56
N ALA A 332 -10.48 -6.21 -14.02
CA ALA A 332 -11.10 -5.39 -15.05
C ALA A 332 -10.02 -4.90 -16.06
N PRO A 333 -9.44 -5.80 -16.85
CA PRO A 333 -8.28 -5.50 -17.67
C PRO A 333 -8.57 -4.45 -18.75
N GLN A 334 -7.67 -3.45 -18.82
CA GLN A 334 -7.66 -2.40 -19.83
C GLN A 334 -6.27 -2.30 -20.47
N ALA A 335 -6.20 -2.13 -21.79
CA ALA A 335 -4.93 -1.95 -22.48
C ALA A 335 -4.15 -0.72 -21.97
N ALA A 336 -4.86 0.37 -21.63
CA ALA A 336 -4.27 1.58 -21.09
C ALA A 336 -3.59 1.34 -19.72
N PHE A 337 -4.21 0.56 -18.82
CA PHE A 337 -3.65 0.24 -17.50
C PHE A 337 -2.36 -0.58 -17.65
N LYS A 338 -2.42 -1.66 -18.43
CA LYS A 338 -1.23 -2.47 -18.72
C LYS A 338 -0.11 -1.64 -19.33
N THR A 339 -0.42 -0.78 -20.30
CA THR A 339 0.57 0.10 -20.93
C THR A 339 1.20 1.05 -19.92
N ALA A 340 0.41 1.70 -19.06
CA ALA A 340 0.92 2.59 -18.01
C ALA A 340 1.85 1.84 -17.07
N ILE A 341 1.43 0.68 -16.53
CA ILE A 341 2.22 -0.12 -15.59
C ILE A 341 3.55 -0.54 -16.22
N VAL A 342 3.52 -1.18 -17.40
CA VAL A 342 4.72 -1.72 -18.07
C VAL A 342 5.70 -0.61 -18.45
N LYS A 343 5.20 0.49 -19.03
CA LYS A 343 6.05 1.59 -19.45
C LYS A 343 6.78 2.27 -18.28
N ASN A 344 6.09 2.45 -17.16
CA ASN A 344 6.70 2.98 -15.96
C ASN A 344 7.73 2.00 -15.37
N ALA A 345 7.43 0.71 -15.31
CA ALA A 345 8.37 -0.30 -14.83
C ALA A 345 9.66 -0.34 -15.67
N ASP A 346 9.54 -0.33 -16.99
CA ASP A 346 10.69 -0.32 -17.90
C ASP A 346 11.54 0.95 -17.71
N THR A 347 10.90 2.11 -17.58
CA THR A 347 11.59 3.39 -17.40
C THR A 347 12.30 3.44 -16.06
N ILE A 348 11.65 3.01 -14.96
CA ILE A 348 12.23 2.91 -13.63
C ILE A 348 13.50 2.05 -13.69
N TRP A 349 13.41 0.85 -14.23
CA TRP A 349 14.54 -0.07 -14.23
C TRP A 349 15.72 0.43 -15.08
N ALA A 350 15.43 1.08 -16.21
CA ALA A 350 16.44 1.60 -17.12
C ALA A 350 17.09 2.90 -16.64
N LYS A 351 16.36 3.78 -15.95
CA LYS A 351 16.80 5.16 -15.70
C LYS A 351 16.85 5.57 -14.23
N ASN A 352 16.03 4.94 -13.37
CA ASN A 352 15.90 5.30 -11.96
C ASN A 352 16.52 4.27 -11.01
N ARG A 353 17.56 3.60 -11.44
CA ARG A 353 18.23 2.54 -10.67
C ARG A 353 19.70 2.82 -10.54
N ASN A 354 20.23 2.82 -9.30
CA ASN A 354 21.66 2.95 -9.04
C ASN A 354 22.39 1.58 -9.12
N GLY A 355 23.71 1.59 -8.93
CA GLY A 355 24.55 0.40 -8.99
C GLY A 355 24.24 -0.67 -7.95
N ASN A 356 23.53 -0.32 -6.87
CA ASN A 356 23.08 -1.24 -5.80
C ASN A 356 21.64 -1.72 -6.01
N ASN A 357 21.05 -1.52 -7.18
CA ASN A 357 19.65 -1.79 -7.52
C ASN A 357 18.62 -1.00 -6.66
N GLN A 358 19.03 0.10 -6.07
CA GLN A 358 18.16 0.99 -5.32
C GLN A 358 17.49 1.98 -6.28
N LEU A 359 16.22 2.31 -6.01
CA LEU A 359 15.34 3.10 -6.88
C LEU A 359 14.99 4.43 -6.20
N GLY A 360 15.16 5.53 -6.95
CA GLY A 360 14.90 6.89 -6.47
C GLY A 360 13.46 7.33 -6.67
N ILE A 361 13.18 8.61 -6.35
CA ILE A 361 11.84 9.20 -6.43
C ILE A 361 11.42 9.53 -7.87
N ALA A 362 12.33 10.04 -8.69
CA ALA A 362 12.03 10.44 -10.08
C ALA A 362 12.10 9.24 -11.01
N TRP A 363 10.96 8.73 -11.46
CA TRP A 363 10.92 7.53 -12.29
C TRP A 363 11.57 7.69 -13.67
N THR A 364 11.70 8.94 -14.13
CA THR A 364 12.48 9.29 -15.34
C THR A 364 13.99 9.29 -15.11
N GLY A 365 14.45 9.15 -13.84
CA GLY A 365 15.86 9.22 -13.45
C GLY A 365 16.44 10.64 -13.41
N PRO A 366 17.68 10.77 -12.95
CA PRO A 366 18.51 9.74 -12.35
C PRO A 366 18.07 9.35 -10.92
N PRO A 367 18.55 8.21 -10.37
CA PRO A 367 18.10 7.71 -9.06
C PRO A 367 18.54 8.61 -7.89
N ASP A 368 19.60 9.37 -8.05
CA ASP A 368 20.20 10.16 -6.98
C ASP A 368 19.62 11.58 -6.85
N LEU A 369 18.52 11.89 -7.53
CA LEU A 369 17.83 13.16 -7.38
C LEU A 369 17.31 13.35 -5.94
N GLY A 370 17.35 14.58 -5.45
CA GLY A 370 16.98 14.91 -4.07
C GLY A 370 17.98 14.32 -3.06
N ASN A 371 17.49 13.54 -2.13
CA ASN A 371 18.31 12.87 -1.10
C ASN A 371 18.77 11.46 -1.53
N GLY A 372 18.60 11.10 -2.81
CA GLY A 372 18.87 9.77 -3.33
C GLY A 372 17.81 8.73 -2.90
N PRO A 373 18.07 7.42 -3.20
CA PRO A 373 17.16 6.36 -2.84
C PRO A 373 16.99 6.19 -1.32
N THR A 374 15.74 6.09 -0.90
CA THR A 374 15.31 5.76 0.47
C THR A 374 14.42 4.51 0.44
N ALA A 375 14.12 3.92 1.58
CA ALA A 375 13.15 2.81 1.63
C ALA A 375 11.78 3.22 1.08
N SER A 376 11.36 4.48 1.31
CA SER A 376 10.11 5.01 0.76
C SER A 376 10.11 5.10 -0.76
N THR A 377 11.11 5.76 -1.36
CA THR A 377 11.19 5.92 -2.81
C THR A 377 11.38 4.59 -3.52
N HIS A 378 12.17 3.71 -2.89
CA HIS A 378 12.44 2.38 -3.42
C HIS A 378 11.21 1.49 -3.41
N SER A 379 10.48 1.41 -2.28
CA SER A 379 9.25 0.62 -2.20
C SER A 379 8.17 1.12 -3.15
N SER A 380 8.05 2.45 -3.33
CA SER A 380 7.17 3.07 -4.33
C SER A 380 7.48 2.62 -5.76
N ALA A 381 8.74 2.67 -6.16
CA ALA A 381 9.15 2.22 -7.49
C ALA A 381 9.06 0.68 -7.64
N MET A 382 9.30 -0.07 -6.55
CA MET A 382 9.16 -1.52 -6.53
C MET A 382 7.69 -1.96 -6.70
N ASP A 383 6.70 -1.22 -6.18
CA ASP A 383 5.28 -1.47 -6.41
C ASP A 383 4.96 -1.55 -7.92
N VAL A 384 5.59 -0.67 -8.72
CA VAL A 384 5.40 -0.66 -10.18
C VAL A 384 6.01 -1.90 -10.85
N LEU A 385 7.22 -2.31 -10.40
CA LEU A 385 7.87 -3.52 -10.91
C LEU A 385 7.06 -4.78 -10.58
N VAL A 386 6.50 -4.85 -9.36
CA VAL A 386 5.65 -5.97 -8.93
C VAL A 386 4.34 -5.97 -9.69
N ALA A 387 3.71 -4.81 -9.91
CA ALA A 387 2.52 -4.71 -10.75
C ALA A 387 2.82 -5.17 -12.20
N ALA A 388 3.99 -4.79 -12.76
CA ALA A 388 4.39 -5.22 -14.09
C ALA A 388 4.61 -6.75 -14.16
N LEU A 389 5.24 -7.34 -13.13
CA LEU A 389 5.35 -8.78 -13.01
C LEU A 389 3.95 -9.43 -13.03
N ALA A 390 3.02 -8.95 -12.21
CA ALA A 390 1.68 -9.51 -12.10
C ALA A 390 0.85 -9.44 -13.40
N VAL A 391 0.97 -8.34 -14.18
CA VAL A 391 0.16 -8.15 -15.39
C VAL A 391 0.80 -8.75 -16.66
N THR A 392 2.00 -9.31 -16.56
CA THR A 392 2.73 -9.93 -17.68
C THR A 392 3.01 -11.42 -17.48
N SER A 393 2.71 -11.98 -16.30
CA SER A 393 2.80 -13.41 -15.97
C SER A 393 1.72 -14.24 -16.65
#